data_903aba0386e4a07a1a4ffc69596aca47
#
_entry.id   903aba0386e4a07a1a4ffc69596aca47
#
_cell.length_a   1.000
_cell.length_b   1.000
_cell.length_c   1.000
_cell.angle_alpha   90.00
_cell.angle_beta   90.00
_cell.angle_gamma   90.00
#
_symmetry.space_group_name_H-M   'P 1'
#
loop_
_entity.id
_entity.type
_entity.pdbx_description
1 polymer ?
#
loop_
_entity_poly.entity_id
_entity_poly.type
_entity_poly.pdbx_seq_one_letter_code
_entity_poly.pdbx_strand_id
1 'polypeptide(L)'
;MQASTGAVLPSPDFTCTPPGCVFKAGVRPYRLDTYRLEIQPFGSKNVIHNYGHGGAGITMSWGCADAVVKLVQTLIPGGTRARIAVLGAGVMGLTAATLLAPNHDVAIYADRLTGTTSDVAGGQWAPSVVEYHASTKAKQQFEDILRTAYRMHKSRGPSFGVSPRVNYTKVKSVSFGKVPLDVVPRPDRLKHLPFQHLTSPGFGYHTLLVEPPIFLARLRADLAAGGVIPQHRVFKTVQDVIGLSETIIINCTGLGSGSLFQDPNVVPITGQLVWLPAQAGLDWLYSTDQTYVFPRSDHVVVGGSYEYNVNDENPDPAKCADILKMARDVFAGRAFAAADARPWLMRNK
;
A
#
# COMPACT_ATOMS: atom_id res chain seq x y z
N MET A 1 -1.20 25.59 -3.37
CA MET A 1 -2.42 26.05 -2.69
C MET A 1 -2.08 26.22 -1.23
N GLN A 2 -2.14 27.42 -0.70
CA GLN A 2 -1.99 27.68 0.75
C GLN A 2 -3.18 27.06 1.46
N ALA A 3 -2.93 26.35 2.57
CA ALA A 3 -3.99 25.89 3.46
C ALA A 3 -4.82 27.10 3.88
N SER A 4 -6.09 27.13 3.53
CA SER A 4 -7.03 28.18 3.90
C SER A 4 -7.14 28.14 5.44
N THR A 5 -6.56 29.15 6.09
CA THR A 5 -6.64 29.36 7.52
C THR A 5 -8.07 29.83 7.84
N GLY A 6 -8.94 28.92 8.29
CA GLY A 6 -10.20 29.34 8.88
C GLY A 6 -11.41 28.43 8.73
N ALA A 7 -11.49 27.56 7.72
CA ALA A 7 -12.65 26.70 7.57
C ALA A 7 -12.53 25.44 8.44
N VAL A 8 -13.54 25.16 9.25
CA VAL A 8 -13.67 23.88 9.98
C VAL A 8 -14.03 22.79 8.98
N LEU A 9 -13.22 21.74 8.95
CA LEU A 9 -13.47 20.56 8.10
C LEU A 9 -14.57 19.69 8.72
N PRO A 10 -15.42 19.07 7.88
CA PRO A 10 -16.45 18.17 8.38
C PRO A 10 -15.83 16.94 9.03
N SER A 11 -16.41 16.48 10.12
CA SER A 11 -16.10 15.20 10.75
C SER A 11 -16.93 14.09 10.09
N PRO A 12 -16.40 12.84 10.01
CA PRO A 12 -17.18 11.73 9.50
C PRO A 12 -18.33 11.36 10.42
N ASP A 13 -19.40 10.87 9.84
CA ASP A 13 -20.38 10.06 10.58
C ASP A 13 -19.80 8.64 10.80
N PHE A 14 -19.56 8.30 12.05
CA PHE A 14 -19.06 6.99 12.46
C PHE A 14 -20.18 6.00 12.81
N THR A 15 -21.42 6.27 12.41
CA THR A 15 -22.52 5.32 12.59
C THR A 15 -22.27 4.10 11.71
N CYS A 16 -22.27 2.94 12.34
CA CYS A 16 -22.02 1.66 11.69
C CYS A 16 -23.24 0.77 11.88
N THR A 17 -24.12 0.74 10.89
CA THR A 17 -25.31 -0.11 10.87
C THR A 17 -25.22 -1.05 9.67
N PRO A 18 -25.09 -2.37 9.87
CA PRO A 18 -25.14 -3.32 8.77
C PRO A 18 -26.46 -3.23 7.99
N PRO A 19 -26.48 -3.41 6.66
CA PRO A 19 -25.35 -3.77 5.80
C PRO A 19 -24.48 -2.59 5.32
N GLY A 20 -24.79 -1.35 5.71
CA GLY A 20 -24.09 -0.15 5.23
C GLY A 20 -22.64 -0.01 5.74
N CYS A 21 -22.23 -0.81 6.72
CA CYS A 21 -20.91 -0.82 7.30
C CYS A 21 -20.32 -2.24 7.19
N VAL A 22 -19.08 -2.36 6.74
CA VAL A 22 -18.42 -3.64 6.46
C VAL A 22 -17.11 -3.75 7.25
N PHE A 23 -16.96 -4.82 8.01
CA PHE A 23 -15.69 -5.17 8.65
C PHE A 23 -14.79 -5.89 7.65
N LYS A 24 -13.52 -5.54 7.64
CA LYS A 24 -12.49 -6.12 6.78
C LYS A 24 -11.24 -6.44 7.56
N ALA A 25 -10.53 -7.46 7.10
CA ALA A 25 -9.16 -7.72 7.51
C ALA A 25 -8.28 -7.90 6.27
N GLY A 26 -7.03 -7.49 6.37
CA GLY A 26 -6.06 -7.70 5.30
C GLY A 26 -4.69 -7.98 5.88
N VAL A 27 -3.95 -8.87 5.23
CA VAL A 27 -2.62 -9.30 5.71
C VAL A 27 -1.54 -8.63 4.88
N ARG A 28 -0.76 -7.77 5.53
CA ARG A 28 0.37 -7.06 4.91
C ARG A 28 1.54 -8.02 4.75
N PRO A 29 2.10 -8.17 3.54
CA PRO A 29 3.31 -8.96 3.32
C PRO A 29 4.53 -8.14 3.75
N TYR A 30 4.85 -8.17 5.04
CA TYR A 30 6.01 -7.48 5.58
C TYR A 30 7.25 -8.36 5.46
N ARG A 31 8.40 -7.77 5.26
CA ARG A 31 9.68 -8.45 5.30
C ARG A 31 10.56 -7.75 6.31
N LEU A 32 11.18 -8.51 7.19
CA LEU A 32 12.13 -8.01 8.19
C LEU A 32 13.32 -7.35 7.48
N ASP A 33 13.87 -6.32 8.09
CA ASP A 33 15.05 -5.54 7.70
C ASP A 33 14.91 -4.75 6.39
N THR A 34 14.32 -5.30 5.35
CA THR A 34 14.14 -4.61 4.07
C THR A 34 13.12 -5.33 3.17
N TYR A 35 12.43 -4.59 2.29
CA TYR A 35 11.75 -5.18 1.14
C TYR A 35 12.79 -5.82 0.19
N ARG A 36 12.37 -6.74 -0.66
CA ARG A 36 13.26 -7.44 -1.58
C ARG A 36 13.04 -6.97 -3.01
N LEU A 37 14.09 -6.42 -3.63
CA LEU A 37 14.09 -5.94 -5.00
C LEU A 37 15.47 -6.21 -5.62
N GLU A 38 15.65 -7.43 -6.15
CA GLU A 38 16.94 -7.92 -6.66
C GLU A 38 16.77 -9.08 -7.62
N ILE A 39 17.80 -9.38 -8.41
CA ILE A 39 17.87 -10.56 -9.27
C ILE A 39 18.47 -11.71 -8.48
N GLN A 40 17.84 -12.88 -8.57
CA GLN A 40 18.38 -14.14 -8.07
C GLN A 40 18.27 -15.21 -9.16
N PRO A 41 19.37 -15.87 -9.56
CA PRO A 41 19.32 -16.98 -10.50
C PRO A 41 18.80 -18.26 -9.82
N PHE A 42 17.93 -19.00 -10.53
CA PHE A 42 17.43 -20.32 -10.16
C PHE A 42 17.51 -21.25 -11.37
N GLY A 43 18.55 -22.06 -11.46
CA GLY A 43 18.81 -22.90 -12.61
C GLY A 43 18.93 -22.06 -13.90
N SER A 44 18.06 -22.32 -14.87
CA SER A 44 17.99 -21.57 -16.14
C SER A 44 17.15 -20.28 -16.07
N LYS A 45 16.60 -19.93 -14.91
CA LYS A 45 15.72 -18.76 -14.71
C LYS A 45 16.44 -17.63 -13.99
N ASN A 46 16.11 -16.39 -14.38
CA ASN A 46 16.42 -15.21 -13.61
C ASN A 46 15.14 -14.74 -12.91
N VAL A 47 15.10 -14.81 -11.60
CA VAL A 47 13.98 -14.36 -10.79
C VAL A 47 14.30 -12.96 -10.27
N ILE A 48 13.49 -11.97 -10.62
CA ILE A 48 13.51 -10.63 -10.05
C ILE A 48 12.49 -10.60 -8.92
N HIS A 49 12.96 -10.57 -7.70
CA HIS A 49 12.11 -10.44 -6.53
C HIS A 49 11.58 -9.01 -6.40
N ASN A 50 10.30 -8.86 -6.08
CA ASN A 50 9.64 -7.56 -5.88
C ASN A 50 8.51 -7.73 -4.84
N TYR A 51 8.87 -7.91 -3.58
CA TYR A 51 7.94 -8.21 -2.50
C TYR A 51 8.44 -7.72 -1.14
N GLY A 52 7.59 -7.86 -0.10
CA GLY A 52 7.94 -7.53 1.27
C GLY A 52 7.70 -6.07 1.65
N HIS A 53 6.88 -5.36 0.88
CA HIS A 53 6.63 -3.92 1.05
C HIS A 53 5.66 -3.59 2.20
N GLY A 54 5.18 -4.59 2.96
CA GLY A 54 4.29 -4.40 4.11
C GLY A 54 3.05 -3.58 3.77
N GLY A 55 2.89 -2.44 4.43
CA GLY A 55 1.81 -1.50 4.18
C GLY A 55 2.07 -0.46 3.08
N ALA A 56 3.25 -0.48 2.45
CA ALA A 56 3.66 0.52 1.46
C ALA A 56 3.49 0.07 0.00
N GLY A 57 2.85 -1.07 -0.26
CA GLY A 57 2.74 -1.63 -1.61
C GLY A 57 2.12 -0.65 -2.63
N ILE A 58 0.98 -0.04 -2.32
CA ILE A 58 0.35 0.99 -3.18
C ILE A 58 1.30 2.17 -3.39
N THR A 59 1.87 2.70 -2.31
CA THR A 59 2.78 3.85 -2.33
C THR A 59 3.97 3.63 -3.25
N MET A 60 4.63 2.47 -3.15
CA MET A 60 5.89 2.18 -3.83
C MET A 60 5.72 1.53 -5.20
N SER A 61 4.52 1.09 -5.56
CA SER A 61 4.24 0.21 -6.69
C SER A 61 4.89 0.64 -8.00
N TRP A 62 4.68 1.88 -8.44
CA TRP A 62 5.26 2.38 -9.69
C TRP A 62 6.77 2.53 -9.65
N GLY A 63 7.32 2.95 -8.52
CA GLY A 63 8.77 3.10 -8.38
C GLY A 63 9.49 1.74 -8.38
N CYS A 64 8.90 0.75 -7.73
CA CYS A 64 9.41 -0.62 -7.78
C CYS A 64 9.24 -1.24 -9.17
N ALA A 65 8.12 -0.96 -9.87
CA ALA A 65 7.92 -1.41 -11.25
C ALA A 65 8.96 -0.82 -12.21
N ASP A 66 9.29 0.46 -12.08
CA ASP A 66 10.37 1.11 -12.85
C ASP A 66 11.75 0.46 -12.55
N ALA A 67 12.02 0.17 -11.29
CA ALA A 67 13.24 -0.55 -10.91
C ALA A 67 13.27 -1.98 -11.47
N VAL A 68 12.15 -2.69 -11.48
CA VAL A 68 12.03 -4.01 -12.13
C VAL A 68 12.35 -3.91 -13.63
N VAL A 69 11.81 -2.91 -14.34
CA VAL A 69 12.13 -2.68 -15.76
C VAL A 69 13.64 -2.50 -15.97
N LYS A 70 14.29 -1.71 -15.13
CA LYS A 70 15.75 -1.52 -15.18
C LYS A 70 16.51 -2.82 -14.94
N LEU A 71 16.08 -3.64 -13.98
CA LEU A 71 16.68 -4.96 -13.74
C LEU A 71 16.47 -5.90 -14.94
N VAL A 72 15.29 -5.93 -15.56
CA VAL A 72 15.04 -6.70 -16.80
C VAL A 72 15.98 -6.26 -17.91
N GLN A 73 16.19 -4.96 -18.09
CA GLN A 73 17.11 -4.44 -19.10
C GLN A 73 18.56 -4.94 -18.93
N THR A 74 19.01 -5.18 -17.70
CA THR A 74 20.37 -5.75 -17.46
C THR A 74 20.46 -7.21 -17.91
N LEU A 75 19.35 -7.93 -18.02
CA LEU A 75 19.28 -9.34 -18.41
C LEU A 75 19.11 -9.53 -19.92
N ILE A 76 18.69 -8.49 -20.64
CA ILE A 76 18.37 -8.56 -22.07
C ILE A 76 19.26 -7.59 -22.83
N PRO A 77 20.39 -8.03 -23.34
CA PRO A 77 21.27 -7.20 -24.15
C PRO A 77 20.54 -6.73 -25.43
N GLY A 78 20.72 -5.46 -25.77
CA GLY A 78 20.21 -4.91 -27.03
C GLY A 78 18.71 -4.62 -27.11
N GLY A 79 17.97 -4.71 -25.97
CA GLY A 79 16.56 -4.33 -25.89
C GLY A 79 15.60 -5.24 -26.68
N THR A 80 15.99 -6.49 -26.93
CA THR A 80 15.14 -7.49 -27.59
C THR A 80 13.89 -7.80 -26.78
N ARG A 81 12.80 -8.12 -27.47
CA ARG A 81 11.55 -8.54 -26.83
C ARG A 81 11.74 -9.90 -26.15
N ALA A 82 11.44 -10.00 -24.88
CA ALA A 82 11.56 -11.22 -24.08
C ALA A 82 10.20 -11.71 -23.59
N ARG A 83 10.11 -13.02 -23.30
CA ARG A 83 8.95 -13.62 -22.61
C ARG A 83 9.19 -13.55 -21.10
N ILE A 84 8.27 -12.91 -20.39
CA ILE A 84 8.38 -12.60 -18.94
C ILE A 84 7.14 -13.12 -18.24
N ALA A 85 7.34 -13.91 -17.17
CA ALA A 85 6.26 -14.27 -16.27
C ALA A 85 6.24 -13.33 -15.05
N VAL A 86 5.09 -12.80 -14.72
CA VAL A 86 4.84 -12.05 -13.47
C VAL A 86 4.02 -12.93 -12.54
N LEU A 87 4.54 -13.25 -11.37
CA LEU A 87 3.87 -14.05 -10.36
C LEU A 87 3.20 -13.13 -9.34
N GLY A 88 1.86 -13.14 -9.35
CA GLY A 88 1.01 -12.32 -8.48
C GLY A 88 0.23 -11.23 -9.22
N ALA A 89 -1.07 -11.10 -8.90
CA ALA A 89 -2.01 -10.13 -9.48
C ALA A 89 -2.42 -9.03 -8.48
N GLY A 90 -1.62 -8.81 -7.42
CA GLY A 90 -1.70 -7.63 -6.56
C GLY A 90 -1.04 -6.40 -7.21
N VAL A 91 -1.02 -5.28 -6.50
CA VAL A 91 -0.53 -4.01 -7.03
C VAL A 91 0.90 -4.10 -7.58
N MET A 92 1.80 -4.84 -6.92
CA MET A 92 3.20 -4.96 -7.37
C MET A 92 3.30 -5.69 -8.71
N GLY A 93 2.57 -6.79 -8.89
CA GLY A 93 2.56 -7.52 -10.15
C GLY A 93 1.87 -6.76 -11.28
N LEU A 94 0.71 -6.15 -11.01
CA LEU A 94 -0.03 -5.39 -12.01
C LEU A 94 0.77 -4.18 -12.51
N THR A 95 1.43 -3.41 -11.63
CA THR A 95 2.25 -2.25 -12.05
C THR A 95 3.51 -2.68 -12.80
N ALA A 96 4.18 -3.77 -12.38
CA ALA A 96 5.33 -4.31 -13.09
C ALA A 96 4.92 -4.79 -14.50
N ALA A 97 3.84 -5.56 -14.62
CA ALA A 97 3.31 -6.00 -15.90
C ALA A 97 2.94 -4.83 -16.82
N THR A 98 2.31 -3.78 -16.28
CA THR A 98 1.92 -2.58 -17.04
C THR A 98 3.14 -1.89 -17.68
N LEU A 99 4.28 -1.81 -16.97
CA LEU A 99 5.48 -1.18 -17.51
C LEU A 99 6.28 -2.10 -18.44
N LEU A 100 6.17 -3.42 -18.29
CA LEU A 100 6.89 -4.39 -19.11
C LEU A 100 6.17 -4.72 -20.42
N ALA A 101 4.84 -4.78 -20.42
CA ALA A 101 4.02 -5.23 -21.54
C ALA A 101 4.23 -4.47 -22.87
N PRO A 102 4.52 -3.15 -22.88
CA PRO A 102 4.78 -2.46 -24.15
C PRO A 102 5.97 -3.01 -24.93
N ASN A 103 7.00 -3.52 -24.23
CA ASN A 103 8.26 -3.94 -24.83
C ASN A 103 8.52 -5.46 -24.76
N HIS A 104 7.70 -6.22 -24.02
CA HIS A 104 7.91 -7.65 -23.75
C HIS A 104 6.63 -8.44 -23.83
N ASP A 105 6.73 -9.76 -24.02
CA ASP A 105 5.60 -10.68 -23.96
C ASP A 105 5.37 -11.10 -22.51
N VAL A 106 4.39 -10.49 -21.86
CA VAL A 106 4.13 -10.65 -20.42
C VAL A 106 2.97 -11.61 -20.20
N ALA A 107 3.18 -12.62 -19.36
CA ALA A 107 2.14 -13.45 -18.77
C ALA A 107 2.04 -13.18 -17.26
N ILE A 108 0.83 -13.05 -16.74
CA ILE A 108 0.59 -12.91 -15.29
C ILE A 108 -0.04 -14.17 -14.76
N TYR A 109 0.57 -14.77 -13.73
CA TYR A 109 0.06 -15.96 -13.05
C TYR A 109 -0.17 -15.64 -11.58
N ALA A 110 -1.32 -16.02 -11.03
CA ALA A 110 -1.63 -15.78 -9.62
C ALA A 110 -2.59 -16.82 -9.04
N ASP A 111 -2.46 -17.09 -7.76
CA ASP A 111 -3.41 -17.89 -6.98
C ASP A 111 -4.73 -17.14 -6.74
N ARG A 112 -4.66 -15.80 -6.64
CA ARG A 112 -5.82 -14.92 -6.52
C ARG A 112 -5.73 -13.80 -7.55
N LEU A 113 -6.76 -13.67 -8.39
CA LEU A 113 -6.84 -12.64 -9.43
C LEU A 113 -7.43 -11.33 -8.89
N THR A 114 -8.25 -11.42 -7.84
CA THR A 114 -8.88 -10.33 -7.09
C THR A 114 -8.92 -10.68 -5.60
N GLY A 115 -9.38 -9.77 -4.74
CA GLY A 115 -9.43 -10.02 -3.29
C GLY A 115 -8.04 -10.15 -2.66
N THR A 116 -7.05 -9.51 -3.22
CA THR A 116 -5.69 -9.48 -2.70
C THR A 116 -5.56 -8.47 -1.55
N THR A 117 -4.47 -8.51 -0.81
CA THR A 117 -4.15 -7.48 0.20
C THR A 117 -4.25 -6.06 -0.36
N SER A 118 -3.93 -5.88 -1.64
CA SER A 118 -4.00 -4.58 -2.31
C SER A 118 -5.43 -4.06 -2.45
N ASP A 119 -6.41 -4.94 -2.61
CA ASP A 119 -7.83 -4.57 -2.74
C ASP A 119 -8.42 -4.06 -1.40
N VAL A 120 -7.81 -4.44 -0.25
CA VAL A 120 -8.24 -4.02 1.09
C VAL A 120 -7.48 -2.78 1.59
N ALA A 121 -6.43 -2.35 0.91
CA ALA A 121 -5.58 -1.24 1.34
C ALA A 121 -6.35 0.08 1.53
N GLY A 122 -5.93 0.90 2.51
CA GLY A 122 -6.58 2.18 2.81
C GLY A 122 -6.41 3.23 1.72
N GLY A 123 -5.24 3.28 1.07
CA GLY A 123 -5.00 4.13 -0.09
C GLY A 123 -4.23 5.43 0.16
N GLN A 124 -3.91 5.78 1.39
CA GLN A 124 -3.01 6.91 1.64
C GLN A 124 -1.64 6.68 0.99
N TRP A 125 -1.13 7.67 0.27
CA TRP A 125 0.24 7.63 -0.24
C TRP A 125 1.21 8.01 0.89
N ALA A 126 1.74 7.02 1.56
CA ALA A 126 2.77 7.13 2.59
C ALA A 126 3.47 5.76 2.74
N PRO A 127 4.82 5.69 2.89
CA PRO A 127 5.55 4.43 3.04
C PRO A 127 5.37 3.87 4.45
N SER A 128 4.20 3.28 4.71
CA SER A 128 3.81 2.75 6.00
C SER A 128 4.23 1.29 6.14
N VAL A 129 4.77 0.91 7.31
CA VAL A 129 5.14 -0.50 7.61
C VAL A 129 6.06 -1.09 6.55
N VAL A 130 7.13 -0.39 6.19
CA VAL A 130 8.18 -0.86 5.28
C VAL A 130 9.54 -0.47 5.84
N GLU A 131 10.50 -1.36 5.71
CA GLU A 131 11.88 -1.10 6.11
C GLU A 131 12.83 -1.22 4.91
N TYR A 132 14.01 -0.62 5.04
CA TYR A 132 15.13 -0.71 4.12
C TYR A 132 16.43 -0.72 4.91
N HIS A 133 17.45 -1.40 4.40
CA HIS A 133 18.75 -1.47 5.10
C HIS A 133 19.34 -0.11 5.43
N ALA A 134 20.00 0.02 6.56
CA ALA A 134 20.60 1.25 7.07
C ALA A 134 21.89 1.65 6.33
N SER A 135 21.99 1.37 5.01
CA SER A 135 23.13 1.80 4.18
C SER A 135 22.74 3.01 3.32
N THR A 136 23.72 3.84 2.99
CA THR A 136 23.50 5.00 2.09
C THR A 136 22.92 4.57 0.74
N LYS A 137 23.40 3.46 0.18
CA LYS A 137 22.91 2.92 -1.10
C LYS A 137 21.45 2.50 -1.02
N ALA A 138 21.08 1.75 0.03
CA ALA A 138 19.69 1.31 0.21
C ALA A 138 18.74 2.48 0.46
N LYS A 139 19.18 3.46 1.26
CA LYS A 139 18.43 4.69 1.47
C LYS A 139 18.19 5.45 0.16
N GLN A 140 19.25 5.63 -0.65
CA GLN A 140 19.13 6.31 -1.94
C GLN A 140 18.17 5.56 -2.88
N GLN A 141 18.29 4.25 -2.98
CA GLN A 141 17.37 3.43 -3.77
C GLN A 141 15.91 3.59 -3.31
N PHE A 142 15.67 3.54 -2.00
CA PHE A 142 14.34 3.73 -1.43
C PHE A 142 13.77 5.11 -1.75
N GLU A 143 14.56 6.17 -1.59
CA GLU A 143 14.17 7.53 -1.93
C GLU A 143 13.87 7.71 -3.42
N ASP A 144 14.67 7.12 -4.32
CA ASP A 144 14.47 7.19 -5.77
C ASP A 144 13.20 6.43 -6.20
N ILE A 145 12.91 5.30 -5.55
CA ILE A 145 11.65 4.58 -5.71
C ILE A 145 10.47 5.48 -5.31
N LEU A 146 10.55 6.16 -4.16
CA LEU A 146 9.48 7.07 -3.72
C LEU A 146 9.30 8.26 -4.66
N ARG A 147 10.38 8.88 -5.14
CA ARG A 147 10.31 9.97 -6.13
C ARG A 147 9.61 9.53 -7.42
N THR A 148 10.02 8.38 -7.94
CA THR A 148 9.43 7.82 -9.16
C THR A 148 7.97 7.45 -8.95
N ALA A 149 7.66 6.77 -7.85
CA ALA A 149 6.30 6.36 -7.53
C ALA A 149 5.35 7.57 -7.38
N TYR A 150 5.76 8.59 -6.63
CA TYR A 150 4.95 9.79 -6.43
C TYR A 150 4.65 10.51 -7.74
N ARG A 151 5.70 10.73 -8.56
CA ARG A 151 5.56 11.37 -9.88
C ARG A 151 4.59 10.59 -10.76
N MET A 152 4.72 9.27 -10.81
CA MET A 152 3.87 8.41 -11.64
C MET A 152 2.43 8.35 -11.16
N HIS A 153 2.18 8.27 -9.85
CA HIS A 153 0.83 8.39 -9.30
C HIS A 153 0.21 9.74 -9.64
N LYS A 154 0.93 10.84 -9.35
CA LYS A 154 0.45 12.19 -9.57
C LYS A 154 0.10 12.47 -11.03
N SER A 155 0.91 11.97 -11.98
CA SER A 155 0.67 12.17 -13.41
C SER A 155 -0.55 11.41 -13.95
N ARG A 156 -0.97 10.32 -13.31
CA ARG A 156 -2.13 9.53 -13.72
C ARG A 156 -3.46 10.14 -13.26
N GLY A 157 -3.46 10.83 -12.16
CA GLY A 157 -4.60 11.61 -11.68
C GLY A 157 -5.87 10.80 -11.43
N PRO A 158 -7.05 11.47 -11.48
CA PRO A 158 -8.32 10.89 -11.08
C PRO A 158 -8.75 9.64 -11.86
N SER A 159 -8.35 9.49 -13.13
CA SER A 159 -8.67 8.30 -13.93
C SER A 159 -8.04 7.01 -13.39
N PHE A 160 -7.03 7.14 -12.54
CA PHE A 160 -6.43 6.06 -11.75
C PHE A 160 -6.78 6.13 -10.25
N GLY A 161 -7.81 6.87 -9.88
CA GLY A 161 -8.20 7.05 -8.49
C GLY A 161 -7.21 7.86 -7.65
N VAL A 162 -6.36 8.68 -8.29
CA VAL A 162 -5.35 9.46 -7.59
C VAL A 162 -5.78 10.90 -7.44
N SER A 163 -5.82 11.39 -6.21
CA SER A 163 -6.17 12.78 -5.90
C SER A 163 -5.27 13.36 -4.81
N PRO A 164 -4.92 14.67 -4.91
CA PRO A 164 -4.22 15.36 -3.82
C PRO A 164 -5.06 15.40 -2.56
N ARG A 165 -4.43 15.21 -1.40
CA ARG A 165 -5.07 15.32 -0.07
C ARG A 165 -4.09 15.92 0.93
N VAL A 166 -4.63 16.54 1.97
CA VAL A 166 -3.88 16.88 3.17
C VAL A 166 -4.15 15.80 4.21
N ASN A 167 -3.10 15.18 4.71
CA ASN A 167 -3.21 14.28 5.86
C ASN A 167 -2.93 15.05 7.15
N TYR A 168 -3.92 15.10 8.02
CA TYR A 168 -3.82 15.71 9.33
C TYR A 168 -3.39 14.68 10.38
N THR A 169 -2.57 15.13 11.35
CA THR A 169 -2.11 14.27 12.44
C THR A 169 -1.73 15.10 13.67
N LYS A 170 -1.89 14.53 14.87
CA LYS A 170 -1.50 15.19 16.14
C LYS A 170 0.02 15.21 16.35
N VAL A 171 0.73 14.23 15.83
CA VAL A 171 2.18 14.06 16.01
C VAL A 171 2.89 13.95 14.66
N LYS A 172 4.20 14.18 14.62
CA LYS A 172 4.97 13.98 13.40
C LYS A 172 4.87 12.51 12.96
N SER A 173 4.52 12.30 11.71
CA SER A 173 4.40 10.96 11.14
C SER A 173 5.76 10.36 10.86
N VAL A 174 6.01 9.15 11.39
CA VAL A 174 7.20 8.33 11.09
C VAL A 174 7.24 7.97 9.60
N SER A 175 6.10 7.62 9.00
CA SER A 175 6.03 7.25 7.58
C SER A 175 6.42 8.41 6.67
N PHE A 176 5.86 9.60 6.89
CA PHE A 176 6.25 10.79 6.12
C PHE A 176 7.69 11.24 6.42
N GLY A 177 8.24 10.93 7.60
CA GLY A 177 9.65 11.17 7.92
C GLY A 177 10.65 10.39 7.03
N LYS A 178 10.19 9.31 6.38
CA LYS A 178 10.98 8.51 5.41
C LYS A 178 10.91 9.07 3.98
N VAL A 179 10.03 10.03 3.69
CA VAL A 179 9.81 10.58 2.36
C VAL A 179 10.75 11.74 2.10
N PRO A 180 11.43 11.81 0.92
CA PRO A 180 12.24 12.96 0.54
C PRO A 180 11.43 14.26 0.53
N LEU A 181 12.04 15.35 0.97
CA LEU A 181 11.37 16.66 1.07
C LEU A 181 11.01 17.29 -0.28
N ASP A 182 11.63 16.85 -1.35
CA ASP A 182 11.27 17.21 -2.72
C ASP A 182 10.03 16.46 -3.25
N VAL A 183 9.58 15.41 -2.53
CA VAL A 183 8.36 14.64 -2.83
C VAL A 183 7.20 15.09 -1.95
N VAL A 184 7.37 15.02 -0.63
CA VAL A 184 6.43 15.57 0.34
C VAL A 184 7.17 16.61 1.17
N PRO A 185 6.85 17.90 1.01
CA PRO A 185 7.49 18.97 1.75
C PRO A 185 7.34 18.81 3.27
N ARG A 186 8.08 19.61 4.03
CA ARG A 186 7.88 19.68 5.47
C ARG A 186 6.40 19.96 5.77
N PRO A 187 5.82 19.29 6.78
CA PRO A 187 4.41 19.51 7.10
C PRO A 187 4.15 20.91 7.60
N ASP A 188 2.97 21.41 7.31
CA ASP A 188 2.45 22.60 7.93
C ASP A 188 2.28 22.37 9.42
N ARG A 189 2.79 23.28 10.24
CA ARG A 189 2.54 23.29 11.69
C ARG A 189 1.25 24.02 11.97
N LEU A 190 0.30 23.32 12.57
CA LEU A 190 -1.01 23.86 12.88
C LEU A 190 -1.12 24.12 14.37
N LYS A 191 -1.57 25.32 14.74
CA LYS A 191 -1.90 25.65 16.15
C LYS A 191 -3.10 24.83 16.62
N HIS A 192 -4.03 24.58 15.69
CA HIS A 192 -5.23 23.78 15.90
C HIS A 192 -5.48 22.92 14.65
N LEU A 193 -5.78 21.64 14.83
CA LEU A 193 -6.30 20.81 13.75
C LEU A 193 -7.65 21.36 13.31
N PRO A 194 -7.97 21.33 12.01
CA PRO A 194 -9.12 22.05 11.46
C PRO A 194 -10.46 21.28 11.59
N PHE A 195 -10.68 20.61 12.73
CA PHE A 195 -11.92 19.88 13.00
C PHE A 195 -12.66 20.48 14.21
N GLN A 196 -13.99 20.37 14.23
CA GLN A 196 -14.83 21.02 15.23
C GLN A 196 -14.43 20.71 16.67
N HIS A 197 -14.18 19.44 16.99
CA HIS A 197 -13.86 18.99 18.34
C HIS A 197 -12.42 18.49 18.50
N LEU A 198 -11.68 18.38 17.42
CA LEU A 198 -10.28 17.97 17.40
C LEU A 198 -9.39 19.20 17.14
N THR A 199 -9.25 20.03 18.16
CA THR A 199 -8.60 21.35 18.07
C THR A 199 -7.18 21.39 18.63
N SER A 200 -6.60 20.24 18.98
CA SER A 200 -5.21 20.17 19.45
C SER A 200 -4.24 20.64 18.37
N PRO A 201 -3.03 21.11 18.75
CA PRO A 201 -1.96 21.34 17.77
C PRO A 201 -1.64 20.09 16.98
N GLY A 202 -1.15 20.29 15.75
CA GLY A 202 -0.84 19.15 14.87
C GLY A 202 -0.07 19.54 13.62
N PHE A 203 -0.14 18.66 12.63
CA PHE A 203 0.58 18.79 11.38
C PHE A 203 -0.33 18.45 10.19
N GLY A 204 -0.12 19.16 9.06
CA GLY A 204 -0.73 18.85 7.76
C GLY A 204 0.34 18.41 6.76
N TYR A 205 0.23 17.20 6.23
CA TYR A 205 1.11 16.68 5.17
C TYR A 205 0.39 16.70 3.82
N HIS A 206 0.93 17.40 2.84
CA HIS A 206 0.40 17.40 1.48
C HIS A 206 0.83 16.10 0.77
N THR A 207 -0.13 15.23 0.53
CA THR A 207 0.11 13.90 -0.06
C THR A 207 -0.95 13.54 -1.11
N LEU A 208 -1.08 12.26 -1.45
CA LEU A 208 -2.07 11.74 -2.36
C LEU A 208 -2.95 10.70 -1.63
N LEU A 209 -4.20 10.63 -2.05
CA LEU A 209 -5.03 9.44 -1.91
C LEU A 209 -4.93 8.68 -3.23
N VAL A 210 -4.68 7.37 -3.16
CA VAL A 210 -4.74 6.43 -4.29
C VAL A 210 -5.82 5.42 -3.95
N GLU A 211 -6.98 5.52 -4.56
CA GLU A 211 -8.12 4.65 -4.28
C GLU A 211 -7.92 3.26 -4.89
N PRO A 212 -7.65 2.21 -4.08
CA PRO A 212 -7.28 0.91 -4.61
C PRO A 212 -8.32 0.29 -5.56
N PRO A 213 -9.65 0.41 -5.31
CA PRO A 213 -10.64 -0.14 -6.23
C PRO A 213 -10.55 0.44 -7.64
N ILE A 214 -10.37 1.76 -7.75
CA ILE A 214 -10.23 2.44 -9.05
C ILE A 214 -8.88 2.12 -9.67
N PHE A 215 -7.81 2.22 -8.86
CA PHE A 215 -6.44 2.00 -9.32
C PHE A 215 -6.22 0.60 -9.88
N LEU A 216 -6.61 -0.43 -9.13
CA LEU A 216 -6.40 -1.82 -9.54
C LEU A 216 -7.32 -2.22 -10.70
N ALA A 217 -8.57 -1.75 -10.71
CA ALA A 217 -9.48 -1.98 -11.83
C ALA A 217 -8.93 -1.36 -13.12
N ARG A 218 -8.38 -0.16 -13.06
CA ARG A 218 -7.79 0.51 -14.21
C ARG A 218 -6.55 -0.24 -14.72
N LEU A 219 -5.66 -0.69 -13.85
CA LEU A 219 -4.49 -1.49 -14.24
C LEU A 219 -4.91 -2.78 -14.94
N ARG A 220 -5.90 -3.49 -14.41
CA ARG A 220 -6.45 -4.72 -15.03
C ARG A 220 -7.06 -4.44 -16.39
N ALA A 221 -7.82 -3.35 -16.52
CA ALA A 221 -8.45 -2.96 -17.78
C ALA A 221 -7.41 -2.59 -18.85
N ASP A 222 -6.39 -1.80 -18.51
CA ASP A 222 -5.33 -1.40 -19.43
C ASP A 222 -4.50 -2.60 -19.88
N LEU A 223 -4.17 -3.53 -18.98
CA LEU A 223 -3.47 -4.78 -19.30
C LEU A 223 -4.32 -5.67 -20.22
N ALA A 224 -5.60 -5.83 -19.94
CA ALA A 224 -6.52 -6.64 -20.75
C ALA A 224 -6.68 -6.04 -22.15
N ALA A 225 -6.77 -4.71 -22.28
CA ALA A 225 -6.79 -4.04 -23.58
C ALA A 225 -5.51 -4.27 -24.41
N GLY A 226 -4.36 -4.47 -23.73
CA GLY A 226 -3.09 -4.88 -24.32
C GLY A 226 -2.95 -6.38 -24.52
N GLY A 227 -3.99 -7.20 -24.27
CA GLY A 227 -3.97 -8.66 -24.41
C GLY A 227 -3.33 -9.41 -23.23
N VAL A 228 -2.98 -8.72 -22.15
CA VAL A 228 -2.40 -9.33 -20.94
C VAL A 228 -3.49 -9.57 -19.90
N ILE A 229 -3.99 -10.79 -19.85
CA ILE A 229 -5.04 -11.21 -18.91
C ILE A 229 -4.43 -12.12 -17.84
N PRO A 230 -4.54 -11.78 -16.54
CA PRO A 230 -4.05 -12.64 -15.47
C PRO A 230 -4.71 -14.02 -15.49
N GLN A 231 -3.90 -15.06 -15.32
CA GLN A 231 -4.31 -16.45 -15.33
C GLN A 231 -4.22 -17.04 -13.92
N HIS A 232 -5.24 -17.81 -13.53
CA HIS A 232 -5.19 -18.52 -12.27
C HIS A 232 -4.17 -19.66 -12.35
N ARG A 233 -3.15 -19.59 -11.50
CA ARG A 233 -2.13 -20.63 -11.35
C ARG A 233 -1.50 -20.58 -9.97
N VAL A 234 -1.47 -21.72 -9.29
CA VAL A 234 -0.84 -21.88 -7.97
C VAL A 234 0.54 -22.48 -8.15
N PHE A 235 1.55 -21.85 -7.60
CA PHE A 235 2.92 -22.37 -7.51
C PHE A 235 3.16 -22.82 -6.06
N LYS A 236 3.47 -24.10 -5.87
CA LYS A 236 3.71 -24.70 -4.54
C LYS A 236 5.20 -24.77 -4.21
N THR A 237 6.03 -24.89 -5.22
CA THR A 237 7.46 -25.08 -5.10
C THR A 237 8.22 -24.21 -6.10
N VAL A 238 9.50 -23.93 -5.83
CA VAL A 238 10.36 -23.24 -6.79
C VAL A 238 10.50 -24.04 -8.10
N GLN A 239 10.33 -25.36 -8.08
CA GLN A 239 10.37 -26.20 -9.27
C GLN A 239 9.19 -25.90 -10.21
N ASP A 240 8.02 -25.55 -9.67
CA ASP A 240 6.89 -25.12 -10.50
C ASP A 240 7.21 -23.83 -11.27
N VAL A 241 8.01 -22.94 -10.65
CA VAL A 241 8.48 -21.70 -11.29
C VAL A 241 9.56 -22.00 -12.34
N ILE A 242 10.52 -22.88 -12.01
CA ILE A 242 11.56 -23.31 -12.97
C ILE A 242 10.96 -23.99 -14.19
N GLY A 243 9.85 -24.70 -14.04
CA GLY A 243 9.10 -25.36 -15.12
C GLY A 243 8.37 -24.40 -16.08
N LEU A 244 8.32 -23.11 -15.82
CA LEU A 244 7.76 -22.13 -16.76
C LEU A 244 8.57 -22.06 -18.05
N SER A 245 7.92 -21.67 -19.14
CA SER A 245 8.60 -21.44 -20.43
C SER A 245 9.37 -20.11 -20.46
N GLU A 246 8.95 -19.14 -19.67
CA GLU A 246 9.57 -17.83 -19.53
C GLU A 246 10.92 -17.95 -18.79
N THR A 247 11.94 -17.26 -19.28
CA THR A 247 13.28 -17.27 -18.67
C THR A 247 13.48 -16.18 -17.61
N ILE A 248 12.67 -15.12 -17.68
CA ILE A 248 12.66 -14.02 -16.73
C ILE A 248 11.35 -14.08 -15.94
N ILE A 249 11.48 -14.13 -14.62
CA ILE A 249 10.36 -14.26 -13.70
C ILE A 249 10.35 -13.04 -12.76
N ILE A 250 9.22 -12.34 -12.69
CA ILE A 250 9.04 -11.25 -11.71
C ILE A 250 8.22 -11.80 -10.54
N ASN A 251 8.87 -12.00 -9.40
CA ASN A 251 8.21 -12.50 -8.21
C ASN A 251 7.55 -11.38 -7.40
N CYS A 252 6.23 -11.29 -7.49
CA CYS A 252 5.36 -10.37 -6.77
C CYS A 252 4.35 -11.14 -5.88
N THR A 253 4.69 -12.33 -5.39
CA THR A 253 3.76 -13.21 -4.66
C THR A 253 3.49 -12.79 -3.22
N GLY A 254 4.04 -11.68 -2.75
CA GLY A 254 3.78 -11.15 -1.42
C GLY A 254 4.13 -12.14 -0.31
N LEU A 255 3.15 -12.54 0.52
CA LEU A 255 3.34 -13.55 1.57
C LEU A 255 3.76 -14.92 1.01
N GLY A 256 3.27 -15.28 -0.17
CA GLY A 256 3.64 -16.53 -0.84
C GLY A 256 5.15 -16.66 -1.11
N SER A 257 5.89 -15.54 -1.17
CA SER A 257 7.35 -15.56 -1.34
C SER A 257 8.07 -16.28 -0.19
N GLY A 258 7.52 -16.24 1.02
CA GLY A 258 8.09 -16.90 2.19
C GLY A 258 8.18 -18.41 2.00
N SER A 259 7.11 -19.06 1.58
CA SER A 259 7.09 -20.50 1.33
C SER A 259 7.70 -20.87 -0.02
N LEU A 260 7.35 -20.15 -1.09
CA LEU A 260 7.78 -20.47 -2.45
C LEU A 260 9.30 -20.35 -2.66
N PHE A 261 9.93 -19.34 -2.07
CA PHE A 261 11.36 -19.07 -2.21
C PHE A 261 12.15 -19.25 -0.90
N GLN A 262 11.50 -19.85 0.10
CA GLN A 262 12.11 -20.16 1.41
C GLN A 262 12.72 -18.92 2.09
N ASP A 263 12.01 -17.79 2.03
CA ASP A 263 12.45 -16.55 2.70
C ASP A 263 11.81 -16.45 4.10
N PRO A 264 12.59 -16.75 5.17
CA PRO A 264 12.08 -16.73 6.55
C PRO A 264 11.79 -15.32 7.06
N ASN A 265 12.28 -14.29 6.37
CA ASN A 265 12.06 -12.89 6.76
C ASN A 265 10.68 -12.36 6.35
N VAL A 266 9.89 -13.11 5.58
CA VAL A 266 8.52 -12.73 5.23
C VAL A 266 7.60 -12.99 6.42
N VAL A 267 7.02 -11.91 6.94
CA VAL A 267 6.18 -11.92 8.15
C VAL A 267 4.79 -11.37 7.81
N PRO A 268 3.71 -12.11 8.13
CA PRO A 268 2.36 -11.59 8.00
C PRO A 268 2.06 -10.57 9.10
N ILE A 269 1.42 -9.45 8.71
CA ILE A 269 0.88 -8.47 9.67
C ILE A 269 -0.58 -8.22 9.34
N THR A 270 -1.49 -8.83 10.09
CA THR A 270 -2.92 -8.62 9.93
C THR A 270 -3.31 -7.22 10.38
N GLY A 271 -4.22 -6.60 9.65
CA GLY A 271 -4.81 -5.31 9.99
C GLY A 271 -6.31 -5.34 9.83
N GLN A 272 -7.02 -4.97 10.90
CA GLN A 272 -8.48 -4.83 10.93
C GLN A 272 -8.89 -3.45 10.43
N LEU A 273 -9.99 -3.38 9.71
CA LEU A 273 -10.53 -2.17 9.09
C LEU A 273 -12.05 -2.14 9.22
N VAL A 274 -12.60 -0.94 9.26
CA VAL A 274 -14.04 -0.70 9.10
C VAL A 274 -14.26 0.16 7.86
N TRP A 275 -15.09 -0.29 6.95
CA TRP A 275 -15.53 0.47 5.79
C TRP A 275 -16.92 1.01 6.07
N LEU A 276 -17.02 2.32 6.28
CA LEU A 276 -18.28 3.03 6.40
C LEU A 276 -18.79 3.44 5.00
N PRO A 277 -20.08 3.71 4.83
CA PRO A 277 -20.59 4.27 3.58
C PRO A 277 -19.82 5.50 3.14
N ALA A 278 -19.73 5.74 1.84
CA ALA A 278 -19.13 6.95 1.29
C ALA A 278 -19.85 8.21 1.81
N GLN A 279 -19.08 9.25 2.13
CA GLN A 279 -19.60 10.50 2.67
C GLN A 279 -19.04 11.67 1.86
N ALA A 280 -19.93 12.52 1.37
CA ALA A 280 -19.57 13.69 0.58
C ALA A 280 -18.88 14.77 1.44
N GLY A 281 -18.00 15.55 0.81
CA GLY A 281 -17.36 16.70 1.46
C GLY A 281 -16.17 16.35 2.34
N LEU A 282 -15.74 15.10 2.41
CA LEU A 282 -14.55 14.66 3.16
C LEU A 282 -13.32 14.62 2.24
N ASP A 283 -12.69 15.77 2.01
CA ASP A 283 -11.56 15.92 1.08
C ASP A 283 -10.18 15.91 1.77
N TRP A 284 -10.06 15.26 2.88
CA TRP A 284 -8.88 15.19 3.73
C TRP A 284 -8.57 13.74 4.12
N LEU A 285 -7.41 13.52 4.72
CA LEU A 285 -7.01 12.28 5.37
C LEU A 285 -6.65 12.59 6.83
N TYR A 286 -6.82 11.64 7.70
CA TYR A 286 -6.36 11.70 9.08
C TYR A 286 -5.62 10.42 9.45
N SER A 287 -4.48 10.53 10.13
CA SER A 287 -3.75 9.36 10.63
C SER A 287 -2.97 9.67 11.90
N THR A 288 -2.91 8.70 12.78
CA THR A 288 -2.02 8.65 13.95
C THR A 288 -1.36 7.27 14.01
N ASP A 289 -0.58 7.01 15.05
CA ASP A 289 0.00 5.68 15.28
C ASP A 289 -1.08 4.63 15.65
N GLN A 290 -2.27 5.09 16.07
CA GLN A 290 -3.34 4.24 16.61
C GLN A 290 -4.54 4.08 15.70
N THR A 291 -4.86 5.10 14.90
CA THR A 291 -6.02 5.07 14.02
C THR A 291 -5.79 5.92 12.78
N TYR A 292 -6.51 5.61 11.72
CA TYR A 292 -6.60 6.46 10.55
C TYR A 292 -8.02 6.50 10.00
N VAL A 293 -8.33 7.58 9.30
CA VAL A 293 -9.58 7.79 8.59
C VAL A 293 -9.25 8.29 7.19
N PHE A 294 -9.57 7.48 6.19
CA PHE A 294 -9.31 7.78 4.78
C PHE A 294 -10.60 7.77 3.98
N PRO A 295 -11.23 8.94 3.81
CA PRO A 295 -12.40 9.07 2.95
C PRO A 295 -12.03 8.82 1.49
N ARG A 296 -12.68 7.84 0.88
CA ARG A 296 -12.60 7.49 -0.54
C ARG A 296 -13.96 7.73 -1.20
N SER A 297 -14.01 7.59 -2.52
CA SER A 297 -15.25 7.73 -3.27
C SER A 297 -16.25 6.58 -3.01
N ASP A 298 -15.73 5.39 -2.65
CA ASP A 298 -16.55 4.19 -2.37
C ASP A 298 -16.89 4.02 -0.88
N HIS A 299 -15.98 4.37 0.02
CA HIS A 299 -16.11 4.17 1.47
C HIS A 299 -15.29 5.19 2.26
N VAL A 300 -15.65 5.43 3.51
CA VAL A 300 -14.73 5.99 4.50
C VAL A 300 -14.03 4.83 5.20
N VAL A 301 -12.75 4.67 4.93
CA VAL A 301 -11.93 3.59 5.52
C VAL A 301 -11.42 4.04 6.87
N VAL A 302 -11.84 3.35 7.92
CA VAL A 302 -11.38 3.55 9.30
C VAL A 302 -10.48 2.38 9.69
N GLY A 303 -9.28 2.67 10.13
CA GLY A 303 -8.33 1.64 10.53
C GLY A 303 -7.38 2.12 11.60
N GLY A 304 -6.44 1.35 12.01
CA GLY A 304 -6.25 -0.07 11.76
C GLY A 304 -5.38 -0.70 12.82
N SER A 305 -5.34 -2.03 12.81
CA SER A 305 -4.49 -2.79 13.71
C SER A 305 -3.16 -3.22 13.06
N TYR A 306 -2.23 -3.69 13.91
CA TYR A 306 -0.93 -4.23 13.52
C TYR A 306 -0.68 -5.52 14.31
N GLU A 307 -1.20 -6.63 13.79
CA GLU A 307 -1.11 -7.94 14.43
C GLU A 307 0.04 -8.74 13.81
N TYR A 308 1.21 -8.62 14.39
CA TYR A 308 2.44 -9.28 13.91
C TYR A 308 2.35 -10.80 14.05
N ASN A 309 2.86 -11.51 13.04
CA ASN A 309 2.82 -12.98 12.95
C ASN A 309 1.40 -13.57 12.90
N VAL A 310 0.41 -12.76 12.60
CA VAL A 310 -0.97 -13.20 12.39
C VAL A 310 -1.25 -13.18 10.89
N ASN A 311 -1.67 -14.33 10.35
CA ASN A 311 -2.06 -14.52 8.94
C ASN A 311 -3.54 -14.90 8.88
N ASP A 312 -4.41 -13.94 9.21
CA ASP A 312 -5.86 -14.13 9.21
C ASP A 312 -6.55 -12.98 8.44
N GLU A 313 -7.29 -13.34 7.42
CA GLU A 313 -8.08 -12.41 6.59
C GLU A 313 -9.54 -12.30 7.07
N ASN A 314 -9.92 -13.02 8.13
CA ASN A 314 -11.24 -12.89 8.72
C ASN A 314 -11.28 -11.67 9.65
N PRO A 315 -12.27 -10.78 9.50
CA PRO A 315 -12.41 -9.64 10.38
C PRO A 315 -12.85 -10.09 11.80
N ASP A 316 -12.23 -9.49 12.81
CA ASP A 316 -12.62 -9.65 14.22
C ASP A 316 -13.60 -8.51 14.58
N PRO A 317 -14.89 -8.83 14.83
CA PRO A 317 -15.89 -7.80 15.10
C PRO A 317 -15.59 -6.97 16.35
N ALA A 318 -14.97 -7.53 17.38
CA ALA A 318 -14.64 -6.80 18.59
C ALA A 318 -13.54 -5.77 18.35
N LYS A 319 -12.47 -6.17 17.63
CA LYS A 319 -11.40 -5.24 17.22
C LYS A 319 -11.90 -4.16 16.28
N CYS A 320 -12.76 -4.50 15.32
CA CYS A 320 -13.38 -3.53 14.42
C CYS A 320 -14.24 -2.51 15.20
N ALA A 321 -15.01 -2.95 16.17
CA ALA A 321 -15.81 -2.07 17.04
C ALA A 321 -14.90 -1.13 17.87
N ASP A 322 -13.79 -1.64 18.40
CA ASP A 322 -12.80 -0.86 19.15
C ASP A 322 -12.13 0.20 18.24
N ILE A 323 -11.75 -0.17 17.01
CA ILE A 323 -11.19 0.78 16.02
C ILE A 323 -12.17 1.91 15.72
N LEU A 324 -13.43 1.57 15.50
CA LEU A 324 -14.48 2.56 15.22
C LEU A 324 -14.74 3.47 16.41
N LYS A 325 -14.79 2.89 17.62
CA LYS A 325 -14.93 3.66 18.88
C LYS A 325 -13.77 4.64 19.04
N MET A 326 -12.55 4.19 18.79
CA MET A 326 -11.38 5.05 18.90
C MET A 326 -11.42 6.23 17.91
N ALA A 327 -11.73 5.97 16.64
CA ALA A 327 -11.86 7.04 15.65
C ALA A 327 -12.93 8.07 16.07
N ARG A 328 -14.08 7.59 16.55
CA ARG A 328 -15.17 8.44 17.07
C ARG A 328 -14.70 9.29 18.24
N ASP A 329 -13.97 8.70 19.20
CA ASP A 329 -13.49 9.43 20.40
C ASP A 329 -12.45 10.49 20.02
N VAL A 330 -11.55 10.19 19.09
CA VAL A 330 -10.58 11.15 18.55
C VAL A 330 -11.29 12.35 17.93
N PHE A 331 -12.27 12.14 17.05
CA PHE A 331 -13.00 13.22 16.39
C PHE A 331 -13.97 13.95 17.31
N ALA A 332 -14.36 13.35 18.44
CA ALA A 332 -15.12 14.00 19.51
C ALA A 332 -14.21 14.80 20.48
N GLY A 333 -12.89 14.87 20.23
CA GLY A 333 -11.94 15.58 21.09
C GLY A 333 -11.66 14.88 22.43
N ARG A 334 -12.09 13.63 22.60
CA ARG A 334 -11.86 12.88 23.83
C ARG A 334 -10.42 12.40 23.92
N ALA A 335 -9.84 12.47 25.10
CA ALA A 335 -8.53 11.91 25.36
C ALA A 335 -8.60 10.38 25.32
N PHE A 336 -7.63 9.77 24.66
CA PHE A 336 -7.45 8.32 24.71
C PHE A 336 -6.89 7.97 26.08
N ALA A 337 -7.63 7.21 26.89
CA ALA A 337 -7.12 6.76 28.18
C ALA A 337 -6.04 5.70 27.95
N ALA A 338 -4.93 5.76 28.70
CA ALA A 338 -3.85 4.76 28.62
C ALA A 338 -4.36 3.32 28.91
N ALA A 339 -5.42 3.19 29.69
CA ALA A 339 -6.11 1.92 29.92
C ALA A 339 -6.80 1.32 28.68
N ASP A 340 -7.08 2.14 27.66
CA ASP A 340 -7.65 1.70 26.37
C ASP A 340 -6.59 1.31 25.36
N ALA A 341 -5.30 1.42 25.71
CA ALA A 341 -4.20 1.00 24.83
C ALA A 341 -4.26 -0.52 24.61
N ARG A 342 -4.59 -0.91 23.38
CA ARG A 342 -4.61 -2.31 22.97
C ARG A 342 -3.28 -2.66 22.31
N PRO A 343 -2.58 -3.73 22.70
CA PRO A 343 -1.28 -4.11 22.12
C PRO A 343 -1.32 -4.25 20.58
N TRP A 344 -2.45 -4.72 20.05
CA TRP A 344 -2.66 -4.91 18.61
C TRP A 344 -2.98 -3.60 17.83
N LEU A 345 -3.24 -2.49 18.53
CA LEU A 345 -3.38 -1.16 17.89
C LEU A 345 -2.04 -0.46 17.72
N MET A 346 -1.02 -0.86 18.45
CA MET A 346 0.27 -0.19 18.42
C MET A 346 1.21 -0.84 17.41
N ARG A 347 1.87 -0.01 16.61
CA ARG A 347 3.06 -0.40 15.89
C ARG A 347 4.13 -0.76 16.93
N ASN A 348 4.49 -2.03 17.08
CA ASN A 348 5.69 -2.37 17.82
C ASN A 348 6.88 -1.70 17.15
N LYS A 349 7.64 -0.95 17.95
CA LYS A 349 8.86 -0.27 17.52
C LYS A 349 9.98 -1.27 17.31
#